data_a26db6a38c41b0012c12b6fef7a1b079
#
_entry.id   a26db6a38c41b0012c12b6fef7a1b079
#
_cell.length_a   1.000
_cell.length_b   1.000
_cell.length_c   1.000
_cell.angle_alpha   90.00
_cell.angle_beta   90.00
_cell.angle_gamma   90.00
#
_symmetry.space_group_name_H-M   'P 1'
#
loop_
_entity.id
_entity.type
_entity.pdbx_description
1 polymer ?
#
loop_
_entity_poly.entity_id
_entity_poly.type
_entity_poly.pdbx_seq_one_letter_code
_entity_poly.pdbx_strand_id
1 'polypeptide(L)'
;MVEDTLYDVGNDAHYKELIASVSEKESITTTDDIYTSTGQKLVSKDTQINASITANLAKHKLQLPIDDYVQIDNPVTTRTIISDTEKLIARSSTLQLFFNELSSAESIEKLLRPHQFPNSIAFKLSIAKSEREDIYFHSLLIMCLTYFIASKAKLGKKTIRDTLLASLFHDLGLLHLAPEHFHPGRKLTGQERQYLTVHAIISHLIIEPYPEYQGNISTAVLDHHERMDGSGYPNGKNGDEICAAGQILAIAEVVASQFNHDYECVEIDQLELLLNMNRKKLNRDFYKHFNILFSIASELSSTLEITEADIKEKLDILASILKTWLSFNNYEETSPLTSFIASYIEMLYENCLEAGIDFDNLDFLIRMSQQDALIKRDLLVIIKESTWQLHNLVEELKRRNKYQVAVNNKELSKWLILVEEFTA
;
A
#
# COMPACT_ATOMS: atom_id res chain seq x y z
N MET A 1 9.93 4.76 -24.63
CA MET A 1 9.94 6.22 -24.44
C MET A 1 9.53 6.54 -23.00
N VAL A 2 10.29 6.00 -22.02
CA VAL A 2 10.20 6.31 -20.59
C VAL A 2 11.57 6.75 -20.05
N GLU A 3 12.58 6.81 -20.93
CA GLU A 3 13.98 7.04 -20.51
C GLU A 3 14.38 8.51 -20.28
N ASP A 4 13.55 9.50 -20.64
CA ASP A 4 13.94 10.92 -20.58
C ASP A 4 13.27 11.75 -19.47
N THR A 5 12.52 11.12 -18.57
CA THR A 5 12.04 11.75 -17.33
C THR A 5 12.34 10.86 -16.12
N LEU A 6 13.55 10.33 -16.06
CA LEU A 6 14.05 9.69 -14.84
C LEU A 6 14.02 10.76 -13.74
N TYR A 7 13.12 10.55 -12.79
CA TYR A 7 13.04 11.32 -11.55
C TYR A 7 14.46 11.37 -10.96
N ASP A 8 15.07 12.54 -10.93
CA ASP A 8 16.44 12.73 -10.43
C ASP A 8 16.39 12.67 -8.90
N VAL A 9 16.42 11.44 -8.36
CA VAL A 9 16.37 11.16 -6.91
C VAL A 9 17.39 11.99 -6.11
N GLY A 10 18.45 12.46 -6.76
CA GLY A 10 19.49 13.29 -6.14
C GLY A 10 19.17 14.79 -6.08
N ASN A 11 18.15 15.28 -6.80
CA ASN A 11 17.90 16.71 -6.94
C ASN A 11 16.53 17.17 -6.39
N ASP A 12 15.88 16.35 -5.59
CA ASP A 12 14.58 16.63 -5.03
C ASP A 12 14.64 17.72 -3.94
N ALA A 13 13.88 18.83 -4.16
CA ALA A 13 13.82 19.94 -3.22
C ALA A 13 13.17 19.54 -1.90
N HIS A 14 12.08 18.72 -1.97
CA HIS A 14 11.35 18.29 -0.78
C HIS A 14 12.20 17.42 0.15
N TYR A 15 12.92 16.44 -0.41
CA TYR A 15 13.82 15.60 0.39
C TYR A 15 14.93 16.41 1.08
N LYS A 16 15.45 17.43 0.39
CA LYS A 16 16.44 18.35 0.98
C LYS A 16 15.85 19.19 2.11
N GLU A 17 14.56 19.55 2.06
CA GLU A 17 13.86 20.21 3.18
C GLU A 17 13.76 19.30 4.40
N LEU A 18 13.49 17.99 4.21
CA LEU A 18 13.52 17.02 5.30
C LEU A 18 14.91 16.94 5.94
N ILE A 19 15.97 16.90 5.13
CA ILE A 19 17.36 16.91 5.63
C ILE A 19 17.63 18.20 6.43
N ALA A 20 17.16 19.35 5.96
CA ALA A 20 17.30 20.61 6.68
C ALA A 20 16.63 20.54 8.06
N SER A 21 15.40 20.01 8.12
CA SER A 21 14.66 19.83 9.39
C SER A 21 15.39 18.90 10.36
N VAL A 22 15.90 17.76 9.87
CA VAL A 22 16.66 16.83 10.72
C VAL A 22 17.95 17.48 11.22
N SER A 23 18.63 18.29 10.38
CA SER A 23 19.88 18.97 10.77
C SER A 23 19.73 19.95 11.95
N GLU A 24 18.50 20.37 12.25
CA GLU A 24 18.18 21.18 13.45
C GLU A 24 18.07 20.34 14.72
N LYS A 25 17.81 19.05 14.59
CA LYS A 25 17.57 18.12 15.71
C LYS A 25 18.77 17.21 15.96
N GLU A 26 19.48 16.81 14.92
CA GLU A 26 20.59 15.87 14.96
C GLU A 26 21.76 16.39 14.11
N SER A 27 22.98 16.02 14.52
CA SER A 27 24.18 16.40 13.80
C SER A 27 24.32 15.57 12.52
N ILE A 28 24.38 16.25 11.39
CA ILE A 28 24.66 15.68 10.07
C ILE A 28 25.99 16.26 9.59
N THR A 29 26.92 15.38 9.21
CA THR A 29 28.25 15.78 8.75
C THR A 29 28.56 15.18 7.39
N THR A 30 29.27 15.94 6.55
CA THR A 30 29.73 15.44 5.25
C THR A 30 30.86 14.45 5.41
N THR A 31 30.75 13.31 4.71
CA THR A 31 31.79 12.25 4.68
C THR A 31 32.79 12.45 3.56
N ASP A 32 32.44 13.29 2.56
CA ASP A 32 33.29 13.64 1.43
C ASP A 32 32.94 15.04 0.92
N ASP A 33 33.76 15.59 -0.01
CA ASP A 33 33.48 16.84 -0.68
C ASP A 33 32.29 16.74 -1.61
N ILE A 34 31.34 17.68 -1.53
CA ILE A 34 30.15 17.71 -2.39
C ILE A 34 30.42 18.56 -3.63
N TYR A 35 30.18 18.00 -4.81
CA TYR A 35 30.35 18.62 -6.10
C TYR A 35 29.05 18.73 -6.88
N THR A 36 28.93 19.78 -7.70
CA THR A 36 27.89 19.84 -8.75
C THR A 36 28.17 18.81 -9.84
N SER A 37 27.18 18.49 -10.65
CA SER A 37 27.33 17.64 -11.85
C SER A 37 28.34 18.18 -12.87
N THR A 38 28.70 19.48 -12.78
CA THR A 38 29.72 20.14 -13.61
C THR A 38 31.10 20.19 -12.96
N GLY A 39 31.27 19.58 -11.76
CA GLY A 39 32.54 19.48 -11.06
C GLY A 39 32.91 20.68 -10.17
N GLN A 40 31.99 21.64 -9.94
CA GLN A 40 32.21 22.73 -8.99
C GLN A 40 32.02 22.22 -7.56
N LYS A 41 33.00 22.45 -6.69
CA LYS A 41 32.90 22.13 -5.27
C LYS A 41 31.93 23.07 -4.55
N LEU A 42 30.95 22.50 -3.83
CA LEU A 42 29.94 23.23 -3.07
C LEU A 42 30.21 23.23 -1.57
N VAL A 43 30.54 22.02 -1.00
CA VAL A 43 30.76 21.82 0.44
C VAL A 43 31.99 20.94 0.62
N SER A 44 32.82 21.24 1.64
CA SER A 44 33.98 20.42 1.97
C SER A 44 33.59 19.24 2.87
N LYS A 45 34.34 18.16 2.82
CA LYS A 45 34.35 17.09 3.78
C LYS A 45 34.39 17.62 5.23
N ASP A 46 33.84 16.86 6.17
CA ASP A 46 33.79 17.16 7.61
C ASP A 46 33.05 18.47 7.95
N THR A 47 32.18 18.93 7.06
CA THR A 47 31.33 20.11 7.26
C THR A 47 30.01 19.70 7.87
N GLN A 48 29.59 20.35 8.96
CA GLN A 48 28.26 20.16 9.55
C GLN A 48 27.20 20.76 8.64
N ILE A 49 26.24 19.95 8.25
CA ILE A 49 25.08 20.36 7.43
C ILE A 49 24.10 21.17 8.30
N ASN A 50 23.57 22.25 7.72
CA ASN A 50 22.52 23.06 8.30
C ASN A 50 21.56 23.56 7.21
N ALA A 51 20.47 24.21 7.60
CA ALA A 51 19.44 24.70 6.69
C ALA A 51 20.00 25.61 5.57
N SER A 52 21.01 26.45 5.86
CA SER A 52 21.63 27.34 4.86
C SER A 52 22.40 26.54 3.81
N ILE A 53 23.18 25.56 4.23
CA ILE A 53 23.92 24.65 3.33
C ILE A 53 22.94 23.84 2.49
N THR A 54 21.91 23.26 3.11
CA THR A 54 20.90 22.47 2.41
C THR A 54 20.15 23.31 1.37
N ALA A 55 19.77 24.55 1.71
CA ALA A 55 19.15 25.49 0.78
C ALA A 55 20.07 25.88 -0.39
N ASN A 56 21.39 25.93 -0.14
CA ASN A 56 22.36 26.15 -1.23
C ASN A 56 22.47 24.90 -2.12
N LEU A 57 22.60 23.70 -1.53
CA LEU A 57 22.67 22.45 -2.28
C LEU A 57 21.40 22.19 -3.13
N ALA A 58 20.23 22.67 -2.67
CA ALA A 58 18.98 22.56 -3.42
C ALA A 58 18.97 23.32 -4.75
N LYS A 59 19.84 24.32 -4.92
CA LYS A 59 19.94 25.11 -6.16
C LYS A 59 20.81 24.46 -7.24
N HIS A 60 21.46 23.35 -6.91
CA HIS A 60 22.45 22.72 -7.79
C HIS A 60 22.11 21.24 -8.01
N LYS A 61 22.35 20.77 -9.23
CA LYS A 61 22.39 19.34 -9.52
C LYS A 61 23.70 18.78 -8.99
N LEU A 62 23.61 17.82 -8.06
CA LEU A 62 24.78 17.18 -7.47
C LEU A 62 25.32 16.09 -8.38
N GLN A 63 26.59 15.71 -8.20
CA GLN A 63 27.23 14.62 -8.93
C GLN A 63 26.69 13.25 -8.49
N LEU A 64 26.43 13.06 -7.19
CA LEU A 64 25.77 11.89 -6.59
C LEU A 64 24.63 12.37 -5.68
N PRO A 65 23.69 11.50 -5.29
CA PRO A 65 22.71 11.83 -4.27
C PRO A 65 23.33 12.34 -2.98
N ILE A 66 22.66 13.28 -2.31
CA ILE A 66 23.19 13.89 -1.08
C ILE A 66 23.51 12.85 0.01
N ASP A 67 22.74 11.77 0.07
CA ASP A 67 22.89 10.68 1.06
C ASP A 67 24.25 9.96 0.95
N ASP A 68 24.88 10.00 -0.22
CA ASP A 68 26.21 9.38 -0.44
C ASP A 68 27.35 10.25 0.12
N TYR A 69 27.04 11.50 0.46
CA TYR A 69 28.02 12.47 0.98
C TYR A 69 27.89 12.77 2.46
N VAL A 70 26.83 12.28 3.13
CA VAL A 70 26.52 12.67 4.51
C VAL A 70 26.37 11.46 5.42
N GLN A 71 26.59 11.70 6.71
CA GLN A 71 26.25 10.77 7.80
C GLN A 71 25.57 11.52 8.93
N ILE A 72 24.75 10.81 9.70
CA ILE A 72 24.08 11.29 10.90
C ILE A 72 24.70 10.61 12.12
N ASP A 73 24.80 11.31 13.25
CA ASP A 73 25.53 10.81 14.44
C ASP A 73 24.89 9.56 15.04
N ASN A 74 23.56 9.47 15.04
CA ASN A 74 22.82 8.31 15.56
C ASN A 74 21.93 7.67 14.48
N PRO A 75 22.53 7.00 13.47
CA PRO A 75 21.77 6.46 12.37
C PRO A 75 20.83 5.34 12.85
N VAL A 76 19.72 5.17 12.14
CA VAL A 76 18.87 4.00 12.30
C VAL A 76 19.69 2.75 11.91
N THR A 77 19.78 1.83 12.84
CA THR A 77 20.49 0.56 12.67
C THR A 77 19.50 -0.61 12.70
N THR A 78 19.94 -1.77 12.33
CA THR A 78 19.16 -3.01 12.49
C THR A 78 18.70 -3.20 13.94
N ARG A 79 19.52 -2.83 14.94
CA ARG A 79 19.13 -2.86 16.35
C ARG A 79 17.98 -1.90 16.64
N THR A 80 18.00 -0.70 16.06
CA THR A 80 16.91 0.28 16.17
C THR A 80 15.62 -0.29 15.61
N ILE A 81 15.67 -0.85 14.40
CA ILE A 81 14.50 -1.49 13.75
C ILE A 81 13.93 -2.61 14.63
N ILE A 82 14.77 -3.50 15.14
CA ILE A 82 14.35 -4.61 16.02
C ILE A 82 13.65 -4.05 17.26
N SER A 83 14.27 -3.10 17.95
CA SER A 83 13.72 -2.52 19.18
C SER A 83 12.39 -1.80 18.95
N ASP A 84 12.26 -1.05 17.87
CA ASP A 84 11.03 -0.31 17.56
C ASP A 84 9.92 -1.28 17.09
N THR A 85 10.27 -2.37 16.38
CA THR A 85 9.33 -3.43 16.05
C THR A 85 8.82 -4.16 17.29
N GLU A 86 9.69 -4.47 18.25
CA GLU A 86 9.28 -5.08 19.52
C GLU A 86 8.32 -4.18 20.31
N LYS A 87 8.56 -2.86 20.34
CA LYS A 87 7.65 -1.89 20.96
C LYS A 87 6.30 -1.83 20.23
N LEU A 88 6.33 -1.88 18.89
CA LEU A 88 5.11 -1.89 18.08
C LEU A 88 4.27 -3.13 18.38
N ILE A 89 4.89 -4.33 18.40
CA ILE A 89 4.21 -5.58 18.75
C ILE A 89 3.66 -5.53 20.18
N ALA A 90 4.44 -5.02 21.14
CA ALA A 90 4.00 -4.92 22.53
C ALA A 90 2.79 -4.00 22.73
N ARG A 91 2.61 -3.01 21.85
CA ARG A 91 1.47 -2.05 21.91
C ARG A 91 0.21 -2.57 21.23
N SER A 92 0.31 -3.51 20.29
CA SER A 92 -0.79 -3.99 19.49
C SER A 92 -1.23 -5.40 19.91
N SER A 93 -2.46 -5.52 20.42
CA SER A 93 -3.05 -6.82 20.74
C SER A 93 -3.20 -7.69 19.50
N THR A 94 -3.53 -7.09 18.37
CA THR A 94 -3.64 -7.77 17.07
C THR A 94 -2.30 -8.36 16.63
N LEU A 95 -1.21 -7.59 16.69
CA LEU A 95 0.11 -8.10 16.33
C LEU A 95 0.55 -9.20 17.31
N GLN A 96 0.27 -9.06 18.61
CA GLN A 96 0.56 -10.12 19.60
C GLN A 96 -0.14 -11.42 19.24
N LEU A 97 -1.41 -11.38 18.80
CA LEU A 97 -2.12 -12.57 18.32
C LEU A 97 -1.38 -13.22 17.14
N PHE A 98 -0.94 -12.43 16.16
CA PHE A 98 -0.17 -12.94 15.02
C PHE A 98 1.14 -13.60 15.45
N PHE A 99 1.87 -12.96 16.35
CA PHE A 99 3.17 -13.45 16.80
C PHE A 99 3.07 -14.68 17.71
N ASN A 100 2.00 -14.79 18.53
CA ASN A 100 1.73 -15.98 19.35
C ASN A 100 1.56 -17.25 18.50
N GLU A 101 1.04 -17.09 17.27
CA GLU A 101 0.90 -18.18 16.30
C GLU A 101 2.25 -18.65 15.67
N LEU A 102 3.32 -17.93 15.94
CA LEU A 102 4.65 -18.18 15.35
C LEU A 102 5.68 -18.75 16.34
N SER A 103 5.22 -19.45 17.37
CA SER A 103 6.07 -19.95 18.48
C SER A 103 7.28 -20.80 18.05
N SER A 104 7.27 -21.40 16.86
CA SER A 104 8.36 -22.20 16.29
C SER A 104 9.18 -21.48 15.21
N ALA A 105 8.81 -20.25 14.83
CA ALA A 105 9.53 -19.50 13.79
C ALA A 105 10.83 -18.88 14.34
N GLU A 106 11.80 -18.68 13.46
CA GLU A 106 13.02 -17.95 13.84
C GLU A 106 12.68 -16.45 14.00
N SER A 107 13.09 -15.84 15.12
CA SER A 107 12.70 -14.45 15.42
C SER A 107 13.21 -13.45 14.39
N ILE A 108 12.47 -12.34 14.20
CA ILE A 108 12.88 -11.19 13.37
C ILE A 108 14.31 -10.76 13.75
N GLU A 109 14.61 -10.72 15.06
CA GLU A 109 15.93 -10.37 15.56
C GLU A 109 17.03 -11.25 14.96
N LYS A 110 16.86 -12.59 14.99
CA LYS A 110 17.87 -13.52 14.46
C LYS A 110 18.05 -13.38 12.95
N LEU A 111 16.97 -13.09 12.24
CA LEU A 111 16.98 -12.92 10.79
C LEU A 111 17.66 -11.63 10.36
N LEU A 112 17.45 -10.52 11.08
CA LEU A 112 17.96 -9.20 10.72
C LEU A 112 19.30 -8.85 11.38
N ARG A 113 19.60 -9.36 12.58
CA ARG A 113 20.83 -9.00 13.33
C ARG A 113 22.14 -9.06 12.53
N PRO A 114 22.33 -10.02 11.59
CA PRO A 114 23.57 -10.07 10.80
C PRO A 114 23.66 -8.96 9.75
N HIS A 115 22.55 -8.28 9.45
CA HIS A 115 22.47 -7.28 8.39
C HIS A 115 22.95 -5.91 8.89
N GLN A 116 23.71 -5.20 8.06
CA GLN A 116 24.11 -3.81 8.28
C GLN A 116 23.64 -2.97 7.10
N PHE A 117 22.98 -1.87 7.39
CA PHE A 117 22.54 -0.97 6.34
C PHE A 117 23.73 -0.18 5.77
N PRO A 118 23.83 -0.01 4.44
CA PRO A 118 24.68 1.02 3.86
C PRO A 118 24.38 2.39 4.48
N ASN A 119 25.39 3.27 4.55
CA ASN A 119 25.26 4.55 5.22
C ASN A 119 24.10 5.40 4.70
N SER A 120 23.92 5.49 3.37
CA SER A 120 22.84 6.26 2.76
C SER A 120 21.46 5.65 3.01
N ILE A 121 21.34 4.32 3.12
CA ILE A 121 20.07 3.65 3.53
C ILE A 121 19.79 3.92 5.01
N ALA A 122 20.78 3.79 5.89
CA ALA A 122 20.64 4.13 7.30
C ALA A 122 20.24 5.60 7.50
N PHE A 123 20.81 6.49 6.70
CA PHE A 123 20.47 7.91 6.68
C PHE A 123 19.01 8.14 6.27
N LYS A 124 18.55 7.54 5.16
CA LYS A 124 17.13 7.63 4.72
C LYS A 124 16.15 7.09 5.76
N LEU A 125 16.46 5.96 6.39
CA LEU A 125 15.64 5.41 7.48
C LEU A 125 15.63 6.34 8.70
N SER A 126 16.70 7.08 8.96
CA SER A 126 16.76 8.07 10.04
C SER A 126 15.90 9.30 9.71
N ILE A 127 15.93 9.78 8.46
CA ILE A 127 15.03 10.84 7.98
C ILE A 127 13.57 10.39 8.10
N ALA A 128 13.24 9.17 7.65
CA ALA A 128 11.89 8.63 7.78
C ALA A 128 11.44 8.63 9.24
N LYS A 129 12.27 8.13 10.15
CA LYS A 129 11.96 8.04 11.58
C LYS A 129 11.77 9.41 12.24
N SER A 130 12.51 10.44 11.83
CA SER A 130 12.49 11.78 12.44
C SER A 130 11.37 12.67 11.89
N GLU A 131 11.12 12.63 10.57
CA GLU A 131 10.27 13.60 9.87
C GLU A 131 9.02 12.98 9.24
N ARG A 132 9.03 11.67 9.03
CA ARG A 132 7.95 10.92 8.40
C ARG A 132 7.67 9.62 9.18
N GLU A 133 7.32 9.79 10.47
CA GLU A 133 6.97 8.68 11.35
C GLU A 133 5.86 7.80 10.77
N ASP A 134 4.95 8.39 9.98
CA ASP A 134 3.90 7.69 9.24
C ASP A 134 4.49 6.61 8.32
N ILE A 135 5.50 6.95 7.51
CA ILE A 135 6.19 6.01 6.61
C ILE A 135 7.00 4.99 7.41
N TYR A 136 7.74 5.46 8.43
CA TYR A 136 8.61 4.60 9.22
C TYR A 136 7.83 3.50 9.94
N PHE A 137 6.78 3.86 10.69
CA PHE A 137 5.99 2.89 11.45
C PHE A 137 5.09 2.04 10.55
N HIS A 138 4.62 2.59 9.40
CA HIS A 138 3.96 1.79 8.39
C HIS A 138 4.88 0.67 7.89
N SER A 139 6.13 0.99 7.55
CA SER A 139 7.12 -0.02 7.12
C SER A 139 7.38 -1.09 8.19
N LEU A 140 7.38 -0.72 9.48
CA LEU A 140 7.49 -1.70 10.58
C LEU A 140 6.23 -2.58 10.68
N LEU A 141 5.04 -2.03 10.49
CA LEU A 141 3.79 -2.79 10.46
C LEU A 141 3.79 -3.79 9.29
N ILE A 142 4.13 -3.32 8.09
CA ILE A 142 4.28 -4.19 6.91
C ILE A 142 5.30 -5.28 7.17
N MET A 143 6.43 -4.98 7.81
CA MET A 143 7.43 -5.97 8.19
C MET A 143 6.87 -7.04 9.16
N CYS A 144 6.05 -6.67 10.13
CA CYS A 144 5.39 -7.62 11.03
C CYS A 144 4.43 -8.55 10.27
N LEU A 145 3.62 -7.98 9.38
CA LEU A 145 2.63 -8.73 8.59
C LEU A 145 3.30 -9.66 7.58
N THR A 146 4.32 -9.18 6.88
CA THR A 146 5.07 -10.01 5.92
C THR A 146 5.85 -11.13 6.62
N TYR A 147 6.39 -10.87 7.82
CA TYR A 147 7.02 -11.90 8.65
C TYR A 147 6.00 -12.99 9.02
N PHE A 148 4.80 -12.61 9.43
CA PHE A 148 3.73 -13.55 9.75
C PHE A 148 3.39 -14.43 8.55
N ILE A 149 3.10 -13.83 7.40
CA ILE A 149 2.74 -14.55 6.16
C ILE A 149 3.86 -15.50 5.73
N ALA A 150 5.10 -14.98 5.61
CA ALA A 150 6.23 -15.74 5.13
C ALA A 150 6.61 -16.90 6.05
N SER A 151 6.48 -16.72 7.38
CA SER A 151 6.72 -17.75 8.38
C SER A 151 5.66 -18.83 8.36
N LYS A 152 4.37 -18.47 8.27
CA LYS A 152 3.26 -19.42 8.13
C LYS A 152 3.33 -20.21 6.82
N ALA A 153 3.77 -19.57 5.73
CA ALA A 153 4.04 -20.22 4.45
C ALA A 153 5.30 -21.09 4.47
N LYS A 154 6.03 -21.12 5.60
CA LYS A 154 7.27 -21.92 5.79
C LYS A 154 8.34 -21.64 4.74
N LEU A 155 8.47 -20.38 4.32
CA LEU A 155 9.51 -19.99 3.38
C LEU A 155 10.92 -20.14 3.99
N GLY A 156 11.92 -20.27 3.14
CA GLY A 156 13.31 -20.36 3.57
C GLY A 156 13.78 -19.09 4.29
N LYS A 157 14.70 -19.21 5.26
CA LYS A 157 15.21 -18.10 6.07
C LYS A 157 15.70 -16.91 5.24
N LYS A 158 16.40 -17.19 4.11
CA LYS A 158 16.86 -16.15 3.20
C LYS A 158 15.67 -15.38 2.61
N THR A 159 14.66 -16.09 2.11
CA THR A 159 13.46 -15.47 1.52
C THR A 159 12.71 -14.62 2.56
N ILE A 160 12.53 -15.14 3.80
CA ILE A 160 11.90 -14.37 4.87
C ILE A 160 12.71 -13.10 5.15
N ARG A 161 14.02 -13.19 5.31
CA ARG A 161 14.86 -12.01 5.54
C ARG A 161 14.79 -11.00 4.38
N ASP A 162 14.86 -11.48 3.14
CA ASP A 162 14.77 -10.63 1.96
C ASP A 162 13.41 -9.91 1.91
N THR A 163 12.31 -10.58 2.30
CA THR A 163 10.98 -9.98 2.41
C THR A 163 10.91 -8.93 3.53
N LEU A 164 11.53 -9.18 4.69
CA LEU A 164 11.61 -8.19 5.78
C LEU A 164 12.38 -6.93 5.36
N LEU A 165 13.50 -7.08 4.66
CA LEU A 165 14.24 -5.94 4.13
C LEU A 165 13.45 -5.18 3.07
N ALA A 166 12.76 -5.89 2.16
CA ALA A 166 11.88 -5.26 1.19
C ALA A 166 10.75 -4.46 1.87
N SER A 167 10.18 -4.97 2.97
CA SER A 167 9.18 -4.25 3.77
C SER A 167 9.70 -2.95 4.37
N LEU A 168 10.96 -2.89 4.76
CA LEU A 168 11.56 -1.67 5.30
C LEU A 168 11.80 -0.60 4.22
N PHE A 169 11.96 -1.03 2.97
CA PHE A 169 12.40 -0.15 1.89
C PHE A 169 11.30 0.20 0.90
N HIS A 170 10.15 -0.50 0.92
CA HIS A 170 9.13 -0.38 -0.12
C HIS A 170 8.63 1.05 -0.34
N ASP A 171 8.54 1.83 0.72
CA ASP A 171 7.99 3.19 0.74
C ASP A 171 9.04 4.30 0.92
N LEU A 172 10.35 4.00 0.86
CA LEU A 172 11.39 5.04 0.95
C LEU A 172 11.27 6.10 -0.14
N GLY A 173 10.68 5.75 -1.29
CA GLY A 173 10.37 6.69 -2.37
C GLY A 173 9.40 7.80 -1.97
N LEU A 174 8.54 7.57 -0.97
CA LEU A 174 7.62 8.59 -0.46
C LEU A 174 8.34 9.77 0.23
N LEU A 175 9.58 9.59 0.69
CA LEU A 175 10.41 10.67 1.22
C LEU A 175 10.71 11.75 0.18
N HIS A 176 10.64 11.39 -1.10
CA HIS A 176 10.89 12.26 -2.24
C HIS A 176 9.62 12.91 -2.81
N LEU A 177 8.46 12.64 -2.19
CA LEU A 177 7.17 13.14 -2.64
C LEU A 177 6.58 14.07 -1.56
N ALA A 178 6.10 15.24 -1.98
CA ALA A 178 5.59 16.25 -1.06
C ALA A 178 4.33 15.75 -0.29
N PRO A 179 4.26 15.90 1.04
CA PRO A 179 3.18 15.35 1.89
C PRO A 179 1.78 15.81 1.52
N GLU A 180 1.62 17.01 0.95
CA GLU A 180 0.33 17.55 0.51
C GLU A 180 -0.40 16.66 -0.51
N HIS A 181 0.31 15.74 -1.14
CA HIS A 181 -0.25 14.75 -2.06
C HIS A 181 -0.79 13.50 -1.35
N PHE A 182 -0.60 13.38 -0.02
CA PHE A 182 -0.88 12.15 0.74
C PHE A 182 -1.86 12.31 1.89
N HIS A 183 -2.58 13.42 2.00
CA HIS A 183 -3.49 13.64 3.15
C HIS A 183 -4.59 12.57 3.21
N PRO A 184 -4.71 11.83 4.33
CA PRO A 184 -5.81 10.89 4.54
C PRO A 184 -7.16 11.59 4.38
N GLY A 185 -8.06 11.02 3.57
CA GLY A 185 -9.40 11.55 3.35
C GLY A 185 -9.52 12.59 2.22
N ARG A 186 -8.41 13.01 1.59
CA ARG A 186 -8.46 13.87 0.40
C ARG A 186 -8.61 13.01 -0.88
N LYS A 187 -9.56 13.38 -1.74
CA LYS A 187 -9.66 12.77 -3.09
C LYS A 187 -8.47 13.24 -3.94
N LEU A 188 -7.61 12.31 -4.31
CA LEU A 188 -6.45 12.59 -5.15
C LEU A 188 -6.86 12.84 -6.59
N THR A 189 -6.28 13.86 -7.23
CA THR A 189 -6.41 14.10 -8.67
C THR A 189 -5.67 13.02 -9.47
N GLY A 190 -5.95 12.93 -10.78
CA GLY A 190 -5.28 11.96 -11.66
C GLY A 190 -3.73 12.13 -11.68
N GLN A 191 -3.23 13.36 -11.57
CA GLN A 191 -1.79 13.64 -11.47
C GLN A 191 -1.21 13.19 -10.13
N GLU A 192 -1.88 13.48 -9.01
CA GLU A 192 -1.45 13.06 -7.67
C GLU A 192 -1.42 11.54 -7.55
N ARG A 193 -2.34 10.80 -8.18
CA ARG A 193 -2.29 9.33 -8.26
C ARG A 193 -1.08 8.84 -9.08
N GLN A 194 -0.74 9.50 -10.18
CA GLN A 194 0.48 9.16 -10.92
C GLN A 194 1.74 9.38 -10.08
N TYR A 195 1.78 10.44 -9.27
CA TYR A 195 2.86 10.65 -8.29
C TYR A 195 2.94 9.50 -7.28
N LEU A 196 1.78 9.02 -6.76
CA LEU A 196 1.76 7.86 -5.87
C LEU A 196 2.32 6.60 -6.54
N THR A 197 1.99 6.34 -7.81
CA THR A 197 2.50 5.14 -8.50
C THR A 197 4.01 5.16 -8.72
N VAL A 198 4.62 6.34 -8.72
CA VAL A 198 6.07 6.50 -8.94
C VAL A 198 6.89 6.12 -7.70
N HIS A 199 6.33 6.16 -6.46
CA HIS A 199 7.11 5.85 -5.26
C HIS A 199 7.75 4.45 -5.28
N ALA A 200 7.06 3.44 -5.81
CA ALA A 200 7.59 2.09 -5.93
C ALA A 200 8.85 2.05 -6.83
N ILE A 201 8.84 2.82 -7.92
CA ILE A 201 9.99 2.98 -8.83
C ILE A 201 11.12 3.72 -8.10
N ILE A 202 10.81 4.82 -7.41
CA ILE A 202 11.81 5.59 -6.65
C ILE A 202 12.44 4.73 -5.55
N SER A 203 11.62 4.00 -4.79
CA SER A 203 12.11 3.08 -3.75
C SER A 203 13.04 2.01 -4.32
N HIS A 204 12.68 1.44 -5.47
CA HIS A 204 13.52 0.49 -6.20
C HIS A 204 14.86 1.13 -6.60
N LEU A 205 14.85 2.33 -7.19
CA LEU A 205 16.06 3.05 -7.61
C LEU A 205 16.97 3.44 -6.44
N ILE A 206 16.41 3.66 -5.25
CA ILE A 206 17.18 3.94 -4.03
C ILE A 206 18.02 2.73 -3.61
N ILE A 207 17.50 1.52 -3.73
CA ILE A 207 18.15 0.31 -3.20
C ILE A 207 18.88 -0.52 -4.28
N GLU A 208 18.53 -0.38 -5.54
CA GLU A 208 19.10 -1.15 -6.65
C GLU A 208 20.63 -1.00 -6.79
N PRO A 209 21.26 0.18 -6.50
CA PRO A 209 22.71 0.32 -6.55
C PRO A 209 23.49 -0.60 -5.59
N TYR A 210 22.83 -1.15 -4.55
CA TYR A 210 23.49 -2.01 -3.55
C TYR A 210 23.39 -3.48 -3.94
N PRO A 211 24.51 -4.17 -4.19
CA PRO A 211 24.53 -5.57 -4.63
C PRO A 211 23.77 -6.53 -3.69
N GLU A 212 23.77 -6.25 -2.39
CA GLU A 212 23.09 -7.06 -1.37
C GLU A 212 21.56 -6.96 -1.45
N TYR A 213 21.00 -5.92 -2.11
CA TYR A 213 19.57 -5.72 -2.29
C TYR A 213 19.06 -6.06 -3.68
N GLN A 214 19.97 -6.27 -4.64
CA GLN A 214 19.59 -6.66 -5.99
C GLN A 214 18.84 -8.00 -6.03
N GLY A 215 18.03 -8.18 -7.05
CA GLY A 215 17.22 -9.38 -7.24
C GLY A 215 15.97 -9.38 -6.34
N ASN A 216 15.84 -10.31 -5.42
CA ASN A 216 14.60 -10.53 -4.67
C ASN A 216 14.11 -9.30 -3.91
N ILE A 217 15.01 -8.55 -3.26
CA ILE A 217 14.63 -7.39 -2.42
C ILE A 217 14.17 -6.24 -3.32
N SER A 218 15.00 -5.83 -4.29
CA SER A 218 14.68 -4.71 -5.17
C SER A 218 13.49 -5.01 -6.07
N THR A 219 13.32 -6.27 -6.51
CA THR A 219 12.14 -6.71 -7.26
C THR A 219 10.88 -6.66 -6.40
N ALA A 220 10.95 -7.12 -5.14
CA ALA A 220 9.79 -7.08 -4.24
C ALA A 220 9.35 -5.64 -3.94
N VAL A 221 10.30 -4.72 -3.75
CA VAL A 221 10.02 -3.28 -3.60
C VAL A 221 9.32 -2.72 -4.84
N LEU A 222 9.76 -3.10 -6.04
CA LEU A 222 9.09 -2.66 -7.28
C LEU A 222 7.69 -3.26 -7.43
N ASP A 223 7.50 -4.52 -6.99
CA ASP A 223 6.30 -5.31 -7.25
C ASP A 223 5.20 -5.16 -6.18
N HIS A 224 5.43 -4.45 -5.07
CA HIS A 224 4.50 -4.48 -3.91
C HIS A 224 3.10 -3.93 -4.19
N HIS A 225 2.92 -3.18 -5.26
CA HIS A 225 1.63 -2.74 -5.75
C HIS A 225 1.14 -3.48 -6.99
N GLU A 226 1.88 -4.48 -7.47
CA GLU A 226 1.36 -5.37 -8.51
C GLU A 226 0.22 -6.25 -7.97
N ARG A 227 -0.62 -6.74 -8.86
CA ARG A 227 -1.78 -7.56 -8.52
C ARG A 227 -1.81 -8.80 -9.42
N MET A 228 -2.22 -9.94 -8.86
CA MET A 228 -2.23 -11.23 -9.57
C MET A 228 -3.04 -11.22 -10.87
N ASP A 229 -4.02 -10.33 -11.01
CA ASP A 229 -4.86 -10.15 -12.19
C ASP A 229 -4.31 -9.12 -13.20
N GLY A 230 -3.11 -8.58 -12.98
CA GLY A 230 -2.49 -7.56 -13.83
C GLY A 230 -3.05 -6.15 -13.67
N SER A 231 -3.94 -5.92 -12.71
CA SER A 231 -4.52 -4.59 -12.44
C SER A 231 -3.61 -3.68 -11.60
N GLY A 232 -2.45 -4.18 -11.18
CA GLY A 232 -1.48 -3.48 -10.36
C GLY A 232 -0.59 -2.50 -11.13
N TYR A 233 0.43 -2.00 -10.46
CA TYR A 233 1.43 -1.09 -11.00
C TYR A 233 2.80 -1.34 -10.36
N PRO A 234 3.92 -0.87 -10.93
CA PRO A 234 4.05 0.03 -12.11
C PRO A 234 4.02 -0.69 -13.46
N ASN A 235 4.25 -2.01 -13.51
CA ASN A 235 4.46 -2.77 -14.75
C ASN A 235 3.21 -3.52 -15.23
N GLY A 236 2.18 -3.68 -14.38
CA GLY A 236 0.99 -4.47 -14.67
C GLY A 236 1.30 -5.96 -14.78
N LYS A 237 2.23 -6.44 -13.97
CA LYS A 237 2.58 -7.87 -13.88
C LYS A 237 1.39 -8.68 -13.38
N ASN A 238 1.31 -9.93 -13.81
CA ASN A 238 0.26 -10.85 -13.39
C ASN A 238 0.83 -12.19 -12.92
N GLY A 239 0.11 -12.87 -12.03
CA GLY A 239 0.43 -14.22 -11.57
C GLY A 239 1.88 -14.39 -11.14
N ASP A 240 2.54 -15.38 -11.76
CA ASP A 240 3.92 -15.78 -11.42
C ASP A 240 5.01 -14.78 -11.90
N GLU A 241 4.64 -13.74 -12.65
CA GLU A 241 5.56 -12.66 -13.00
C GLU A 241 5.90 -11.78 -11.78
N ILE A 242 5.01 -11.78 -10.77
CA ILE A 242 5.24 -11.08 -9.50
C ILE A 242 6.07 -11.97 -8.58
N CYS A 243 7.19 -11.47 -8.10
CA CYS A 243 8.02 -12.27 -7.20
C CYS A 243 7.29 -12.58 -5.87
N ALA A 244 7.58 -13.73 -5.25
CA ALA A 244 6.88 -14.18 -4.03
C ALA A 244 6.90 -13.14 -2.89
N ALA A 245 8.00 -12.44 -2.69
CA ALA A 245 8.10 -11.38 -1.69
C ALA A 245 7.19 -10.19 -2.05
N GLY A 246 7.09 -9.79 -3.32
CA GLY A 246 6.16 -8.75 -3.81
C GLY A 246 4.70 -9.14 -3.58
N GLN A 247 4.33 -10.40 -3.87
CA GLN A 247 2.99 -10.91 -3.59
C GLN A 247 2.65 -10.86 -2.08
N ILE A 248 3.61 -11.16 -1.22
CA ILE A 248 3.44 -11.08 0.25
C ILE A 248 3.29 -9.63 0.70
N LEU A 249 4.12 -8.71 0.18
CA LEU A 249 4.00 -7.28 0.47
C LEU A 249 2.63 -6.75 0.03
N ALA A 250 2.18 -7.10 -1.18
CA ALA A 250 0.86 -6.68 -1.69
C ALA A 250 -0.30 -7.09 -0.78
N ILE A 251 -0.21 -8.26 -0.13
CA ILE A 251 -1.18 -8.72 0.86
C ILE A 251 -1.03 -7.92 2.16
N ALA A 252 0.20 -7.71 2.63
CA ALA A 252 0.47 -6.97 3.86
C ALA A 252 -0.05 -5.53 3.76
N GLU A 253 0.07 -4.86 2.60
CA GLU A 253 -0.51 -3.55 2.31
C GLU A 253 -2.02 -3.52 2.50
N VAL A 254 -2.72 -4.50 1.92
CA VAL A 254 -4.19 -4.61 2.06
C VAL A 254 -4.57 -4.83 3.51
N VAL A 255 -3.84 -5.68 4.23
CA VAL A 255 -4.09 -5.97 5.64
C VAL A 255 -3.79 -4.74 6.52
N ALA A 256 -2.68 -4.06 6.27
CA ALA A 256 -2.27 -2.86 7.03
C ALA A 256 -3.30 -1.73 6.91
N SER A 257 -4.01 -1.62 5.78
CA SER A 257 -5.08 -0.62 5.59
C SER A 257 -6.25 -0.77 6.58
N GLN A 258 -6.36 -1.91 7.27
CA GLN A 258 -7.37 -2.18 8.29
C GLN A 258 -6.88 -1.87 9.72
N PHE A 259 -5.63 -1.44 9.86
CA PHE A 259 -5.07 -1.03 11.14
C PHE A 259 -5.32 0.45 11.39
N ASN A 260 -5.70 0.80 12.63
CA ASN A 260 -5.89 2.17 13.07
C ASN A 260 -4.54 2.81 13.51
N HIS A 261 -4.60 4.04 14.00
CA HIS A 261 -3.41 4.77 14.50
C HIS A 261 -2.73 4.13 15.72
N ASP A 262 -3.46 3.28 16.46
CA ASP A 262 -2.91 2.52 17.59
C ASP A 262 -2.33 1.17 17.17
N TYR A 263 -2.31 0.91 15.86
CA TYR A 263 -1.88 -0.36 15.26
C TYR A 263 -2.72 -1.56 15.68
N GLU A 264 -4.00 -1.31 15.92
CA GLU A 264 -5.00 -2.35 16.17
C GLU A 264 -5.85 -2.57 14.90
N CYS A 265 -6.03 -3.81 14.53
CA CYS A 265 -7.05 -4.18 13.54
C CYS A 265 -8.37 -4.33 14.29
N VAL A 266 -9.21 -3.31 14.20
CA VAL A 266 -10.46 -3.21 14.99
C VAL A 266 -11.46 -4.28 14.57
N GLU A 267 -11.37 -4.78 13.32
CA GLU A 267 -12.37 -5.66 12.73
C GLU A 267 -11.70 -6.80 11.96
N ILE A 268 -11.02 -7.70 12.68
CA ILE A 268 -10.31 -8.86 12.08
C ILE A 268 -11.25 -9.70 11.19
N ASP A 269 -12.52 -9.78 11.54
CA ASP A 269 -13.51 -10.54 10.79
C ASP A 269 -13.85 -9.91 9.42
N GLN A 270 -13.76 -8.57 9.32
CA GLN A 270 -13.94 -7.88 8.04
C GLN A 270 -12.74 -8.09 7.13
N LEU A 271 -11.56 -8.36 7.72
CA LEU A 271 -10.36 -8.66 6.96
C LEU A 271 -10.51 -9.92 6.11
N GLU A 272 -11.16 -10.96 6.63
CA GLU A 272 -11.40 -12.20 5.86
C GLU A 272 -12.20 -11.90 4.59
N LEU A 273 -13.29 -11.17 4.74
CA LEU A 273 -14.14 -10.84 3.61
C LEU A 273 -13.43 -9.92 2.61
N LEU A 274 -12.66 -8.93 3.11
CA LEU A 274 -11.85 -8.06 2.26
C LEU A 274 -10.85 -8.88 1.41
N LEU A 275 -10.15 -9.83 2.05
CA LEU A 275 -9.21 -10.70 1.34
C LEU A 275 -9.92 -11.62 0.32
N ASN A 276 -11.09 -12.14 0.67
CA ASN A 276 -11.88 -12.96 -0.25
C ASN A 276 -12.44 -12.16 -1.43
N MET A 277 -12.91 -10.93 -1.23
CA MET A 277 -13.33 -10.04 -2.32
C MET A 277 -12.19 -9.62 -3.25
N ASN A 278 -10.95 -9.61 -2.75
CA ASN A 278 -9.75 -9.32 -3.54
C ASN A 278 -8.98 -10.58 -3.99
N ARG A 279 -9.58 -11.76 -3.93
CA ARG A 279 -8.92 -13.04 -4.19
C ARG A 279 -8.29 -13.19 -5.58
N LYS A 280 -8.81 -12.52 -6.61
CA LYS A 280 -8.21 -12.50 -7.94
C LYS A 280 -6.97 -11.60 -8.00
N LYS A 281 -6.88 -10.63 -7.10
CA LYS A 281 -5.80 -9.64 -7.01
C LYS A 281 -4.66 -10.09 -6.10
N LEU A 282 -4.92 -11.03 -5.18
CA LEU A 282 -3.99 -11.46 -4.14
C LEU A 282 -3.72 -12.96 -4.24
N ASN A 283 -2.50 -13.39 -3.88
CA ASN A 283 -2.16 -14.81 -3.87
C ASN A 283 -2.82 -15.52 -2.67
N ARG A 284 -3.76 -16.43 -2.97
CA ARG A 284 -4.51 -17.19 -1.97
C ARG A 284 -3.62 -18.06 -1.09
N ASP A 285 -2.53 -18.61 -1.64
CA ASP A 285 -1.63 -19.49 -0.87
C ASP A 285 -0.92 -18.75 0.25
N PHE A 286 -0.80 -17.43 0.14
CA PHE A 286 -0.24 -16.58 1.19
C PHE A 286 -1.32 -16.02 2.12
N TYR A 287 -2.41 -15.44 1.62
CA TYR A 287 -3.40 -14.83 2.50
C TYR A 287 -4.25 -15.84 3.29
N LYS A 288 -4.38 -17.08 2.85
CA LYS A 288 -5.08 -18.14 3.61
C LYS A 288 -4.55 -18.35 5.04
N HIS A 289 -3.32 -17.92 5.32
CA HIS A 289 -2.73 -18.03 6.65
C HIS A 289 -3.39 -17.12 7.70
N PHE A 290 -4.17 -16.13 7.28
CA PHE A 290 -4.98 -15.32 8.18
C PHE A 290 -6.25 -16.04 8.68
N ASN A 291 -6.70 -17.11 8.02
CA ASN A 291 -7.93 -17.85 8.39
C ASN A 291 -7.93 -18.32 9.85
N ILE A 292 -6.77 -18.65 10.41
CA ILE A 292 -6.66 -19.07 11.82
C ILE A 292 -7.05 -17.94 12.79
N LEU A 293 -6.89 -16.69 12.40
CA LEU A 293 -7.19 -15.52 13.21
C LEU A 293 -8.66 -15.15 13.13
N PHE A 294 -9.31 -15.43 12.00
CA PHE A 294 -10.73 -15.18 11.79
C PHE A 294 -11.60 -16.04 12.69
N SER A 295 -11.19 -17.30 12.96
CA SER A 295 -11.87 -18.17 13.90
C SER A 295 -11.80 -17.71 15.36
N ILE A 296 -10.74 -16.99 15.75
CA ILE A 296 -10.58 -16.48 17.12
C ILE A 296 -11.39 -15.20 17.33
N ALA A 297 -11.50 -14.36 16.30
CA ALA A 297 -12.17 -13.07 16.38
C ALA A 297 -13.70 -13.18 16.36
N SER A 298 -14.25 -14.24 15.77
CA SER A 298 -15.71 -14.47 15.71
C SER A 298 -16.38 -14.56 17.10
N GLU A 299 -15.61 -14.84 18.15
CA GLU A 299 -16.09 -14.89 19.55
C GLU A 299 -16.17 -13.50 20.23
N LEU A 300 -15.59 -12.43 19.63
CA LEU A 300 -15.39 -11.12 20.27
C LEU A 300 -16.15 -9.95 19.61
N SER A 301 -17.00 -10.18 18.62
CA SER A 301 -17.54 -9.13 17.75
C SER A 301 -18.57 -8.21 18.41
N SER A 302 -18.36 -6.91 18.30
CA SER A 302 -19.23 -5.83 18.77
C SER A 302 -20.20 -5.34 17.68
N THR A 303 -21.38 -4.89 18.11
CA THR A 303 -22.55 -4.48 17.34
C THR A 303 -22.38 -3.12 16.65
N LEU A 304 -22.60 -3.08 15.32
CA LEU A 304 -22.77 -1.86 14.53
C LEU A 304 -24.26 -1.40 14.58
N GLU A 305 -24.49 -0.09 14.81
CA GLU A 305 -25.83 0.53 14.90
C GLU A 305 -26.49 0.82 13.52
N ILE A 306 -26.16 0.07 12.46
CA ILE A 306 -26.78 0.24 11.14
C ILE A 306 -28.04 -0.63 11.06
N THR A 307 -29.14 -0.03 10.58
CA THR A 307 -30.43 -0.76 10.51
C THR A 307 -30.47 -1.71 9.31
N GLU A 308 -31.31 -2.76 9.40
CA GLU A 308 -31.54 -3.68 8.28
C GLU A 308 -32.16 -2.98 7.06
N ALA A 309 -32.91 -1.89 7.31
CA ALA A 309 -33.49 -1.08 6.24
C ALA A 309 -32.39 -0.39 5.42
N ASP A 310 -31.37 0.16 6.07
CA ASP A 310 -30.23 0.80 5.41
C ASP A 310 -29.40 -0.22 4.62
N ILE A 311 -29.20 -1.42 5.18
CA ILE A 311 -28.49 -2.50 4.50
C ILE A 311 -29.25 -2.93 3.25
N LYS A 312 -30.59 -3.10 3.37
CA LYS A 312 -31.42 -3.47 2.23
C LYS A 312 -31.39 -2.43 1.14
N GLU A 313 -31.56 -1.15 1.47
CA GLU A 313 -31.52 -0.05 0.52
C GLU A 313 -30.21 -0.04 -0.27
N LYS A 314 -29.07 -0.14 0.42
CA LYS A 314 -27.76 -0.17 -0.23
C LYS A 314 -27.56 -1.41 -1.11
N LEU A 315 -28.01 -2.60 -0.68
CA LEU A 315 -27.93 -3.81 -1.49
C LEU A 315 -28.85 -3.74 -2.73
N ASP A 316 -30.04 -3.16 -2.60
CA ASP A 316 -30.97 -2.97 -3.73
C ASP A 316 -30.37 -2.00 -4.77
N ILE A 317 -29.72 -0.93 -4.33
CA ILE A 317 -29.01 0.00 -5.25
C ILE A 317 -27.83 -0.72 -5.91
N LEU A 318 -27.00 -1.45 -5.15
CA LEU A 318 -25.88 -2.22 -5.70
C LEU A 318 -26.36 -3.25 -6.74
N ALA A 319 -27.42 -4.00 -6.43
CA ALA A 319 -28.05 -4.94 -7.36
C ALA A 319 -28.53 -4.23 -8.63
N SER A 320 -29.13 -3.04 -8.49
CA SER A 320 -29.57 -2.23 -9.63
C SER A 320 -28.41 -1.80 -10.52
N ILE A 321 -27.30 -1.35 -9.92
CA ILE A 321 -26.08 -0.96 -10.66
C ILE A 321 -25.56 -2.14 -11.48
N LEU A 322 -25.38 -3.29 -10.82
CA LEU A 322 -24.80 -4.48 -11.44
C LEU A 322 -25.72 -5.07 -12.53
N LYS A 323 -27.02 -5.25 -12.22
CA LYS A 323 -28.01 -5.79 -13.20
C LYS A 323 -28.24 -4.86 -14.38
N THR A 324 -28.28 -3.54 -14.16
CA THR A 324 -28.41 -2.56 -15.23
C THR A 324 -27.20 -2.66 -16.17
N TRP A 325 -25.99 -2.77 -15.64
CA TRP A 325 -24.80 -2.95 -16.46
C TRP A 325 -24.85 -4.24 -17.27
N LEU A 326 -25.17 -5.37 -16.65
CA LEU A 326 -25.27 -6.66 -17.34
C LEU A 326 -26.30 -6.66 -18.46
N SER A 327 -27.38 -5.84 -18.35
CA SER A 327 -28.36 -5.65 -19.41
C SER A 327 -27.83 -4.85 -20.60
N PHE A 328 -26.86 -3.95 -20.40
CA PHE A 328 -26.21 -3.20 -21.48
C PHE A 328 -25.27 -4.06 -22.34
N ASN A 329 -24.67 -5.12 -21.78
CA ASN A 329 -23.71 -5.96 -22.48
C ASN A 329 -24.31 -6.77 -23.65
N ASN A 330 -25.63 -6.68 -23.87
CA ASN A 330 -26.31 -7.27 -25.02
C ASN A 330 -26.34 -6.35 -26.28
N TYR A 331 -25.70 -5.17 -26.23
CA TYR A 331 -25.63 -4.26 -27.37
C TYR A 331 -24.31 -4.37 -28.14
N GLU A 332 -24.40 -4.47 -29.47
CA GLU A 332 -23.34 -4.84 -30.44
C GLU A 332 -22.16 -3.85 -30.57
N GLU A 333 -22.08 -2.76 -29.82
CA GLU A 333 -20.97 -1.80 -29.90
C GLU A 333 -20.06 -1.88 -28.67
N THR A 334 -19.07 -2.75 -28.71
CA THR A 334 -17.98 -2.76 -27.73
C THR A 334 -16.97 -1.64 -28.00
N SER A 335 -17.15 -0.52 -27.32
CA SER A 335 -16.10 0.52 -27.29
C SER A 335 -15.02 0.16 -26.26
N PRO A 336 -13.77 0.67 -26.38
CA PRO A 336 -12.76 0.48 -25.35
C PRO A 336 -13.18 0.98 -23.96
N LEU A 337 -14.11 1.95 -23.90
CA LEU A 337 -14.70 2.45 -22.66
C LEU A 337 -15.66 1.42 -22.05
N THR A 338 -16.61 0.91 -22.85
CA THR A 338 -17.60 -0.06 -22.37
C THR A 338 -16.93 -1.37 -21.96
N SER A 339 -15.91 -1.84 -22.71
CA SER A 339 -15.13 -3.02 -22.34
C SER A 339 -14.36 -2.85 -21.02
N PHE A 340 -13.82 -1.66 -20.77
CA PHE A 340 -13.14 -1.36 -19.50
C PHE A 340 -14.12 -1.38 -18.31
N ILE A 341 -15.29 -0.73 -18.45
CA ILE A 341 -16.31 -0.74 -17.39
C ILE A 341 -16.85 -2.17 -17.20
N ALA A 342 -17.09 -2.91 -18.29
CA ALA A 342 -17.60 -4.28 -18.26
C ALA A 342 -16.68 -5.19 -17.41
N SER A 343 -15.39 -5.21 -17.71
CA SER A 343 -14.44 -6.05 -16.96
C SER A 343 -14.43 -5.73 -15.47
N TYR A 344 -14.62 -4.46 -15.11
CA TYR A 344 -14.63 -4.04 -13.71
C TYR A 344 -15.92 -4.46 -12.99
N ILE A 345 -17.07 -4.27 -13.63
CA ILE A 345 -18.37 -4.61 -13.06
C ILE A 345 -18.61 -6.13 -13.01
N GLU A 346 -18.17 -6.86 -14.03
CA GLU A 346 -18.21 -8.33 -14.04
C GLU A 346 -17.38 -8.91 -12.88
N MET A 347 -16.16 -8.39 -12.68
CA MET A 347 -15.32 -8.78 -11.55
C MET A 347 -16.00 -8.48 -10.20
N LEU A 348 -16.59 -7.27 -10.04
CA LEU A 348 -17.30 -6.90 -8.81
C LEU A 348 -18.51 -7.80 -8.57
N TYR A 349 -19.29 -8.09 -9.61
CA TYR A 349 -20.44 -8.99 -9.54
C TYR A 349 -20.03 -10.39 -9.10
N GLU A 350 -19.02 -10.98 -9.74
CA GLU A 350 -18.47 -12.29 -9.36
C GLU A 350 -17.96 -12.30 -7.92
N ASN A 351 -17.25 -11.25 -7.49
CA ASN A 351 -16.76 -11.15 -6.11
C ASN A 351 -17.92 -11.14 -5.10
N CYS A 352 -19.01 -10.43 -5.40
CA CYS A 352 -20.20 -10.41 -4.55
C CYS A 352 -20.87 -11.78 -4.47
N LEU A 353 -21.04 -12.48 -5.62
CA LEU A 353 -21.61 -13.84 -5.66
C LEU A 353 -20.77 -14.81 -4.83
N GLU A 354 -19.46 -14.75 -4.95
CA GLU A 354 -18.53 -15.61 -4.23
C GLU A 354 -18.47 -15.31 -2.73
N ALA A 355 -18.75 -14.04 -2.36
CA ALA A 355 -18.94 -13.65 -0.96
C ALA A 355 -20.32 -14.07 -0.39
N GLY A 356 -21.14 -14.74 -1.20
CA GLY A 356 -22.45 -15.28 -0.77
C GLY A 356 -23.64 -14.34 -1.01
N ILE A 357 -23.47 -13.24 -1.77
CA ILE A 357 -24.59 -12.36 -2.14
C ILE A 357 -25.37 -13.00 -3.29
N ASP A 358 -26.60 -13.42 -3.00
CA ASP A 358 -27.57 -13.79 -4.03
C ASP A 358 -28.46 -12.57 -4.36
N PHE A 359 -28.11 -11.88 -5.44
CA PHE A 359 -28.83 -10.68 -5.89
C PHE A 359 -30.27 -10.95 -6.36
N ASP A 360 -30.64 -12.21 -6.52
CA ASP A 360 -32.02 -12.59 -6.85
C ASP A 360 -32.85 -12.91 -5.60
N ASN A 361 -32.20 -13.12 -4.45
CA ASN A 361 -32.82 -13.45 -3.18
C ASN A 361 -32.39 -12.54 -2.02
N LEU A 362 -32.23 -11.24 -2.25
CA LEU A 362 -31.80 -10.27 -1.23
C LEU A 362 -32.69 -10.26 0.01
N ASP A 363 -34.02 -10.40 -0.15
CA ASP A 363 -34.94 -10.48 0.98
C ASP A 363 -34.68 -11.68 1.90
N PHE A 364 -34.14 -12.78 1.37
CA PHE A 364 -33.72 -13.92 2.18
C PHE A 364 -32.46 -13.57 2.98
N LEU A 365 -31.47 -12.96 2.35
CA LEU A 365 -30.23 -12.52 3.02
C LEU A 365 -30.52 -11.52 4.14
N ILE A 366 -31.42 -10.57 3.91
CA ILE A 366 -31.83 -9.59 4.94
C ILE A 366 -32.51 -10.28 6.11
N ARG A 367 -33.42 -11.25 5.86
CA ARG A 367 -34.03 -12.05 6.96
C ARG A 367 -32.99 -12.84 7.74
N MET A 368 -32.00 -13.42 7.07
CA MET A 368 -30.91 -14.14 7.74
C MET A 368 -30.06 -13.19 8.60
N SER A 369 -29.77 -11.99 8.11
CA SER A 369 -29.01 -10.99 8.87
C SER A 369 -29.71 -10.46 10.12
N GLN A 370 -31.04 -10.57 10.19
CA GLN A 370 -31.82 -10.27 11.42
C GLN A 370 -31.61 -11.31 12.52
N GLN A 371 -31.27 -12.54 12.15
CA GLN A 371 -31.09 -13.66 13.05
C GLN A 371 -29.63 -13.93 13.39
N ASP A 372 -28.71 -13.47 12.54
CA ASP A 372 -27.28 -13.71 12.66
C ASP A 372 -26.48 -12.40 12.45
N ALA A 373 -25.85 -11.95 13.52
CA ALA A 373 -25.02 -10.74 13.52
C ALA A 373 -23.78 -10.85 12.61
N LEU A 374 -23.28 -12.06 12.37
CA LEU A 374 -22.16 -12.29 11.44
C LEU A 374 -22.60 -12.00 10.02
N ILE A 375 -23.74 -12.52 9.60
CA ILE A 375 -24.29 -12.26 8.27
C ILE A 375 -24.55 -10.76 8.08
N LYS A 376 -25.14 -10.10 9.09
CA LYS A 376 -25.35 -8.63 9.06
C LYS A 376 -24.05 -7.87 8.79
N ARG A 377 -23.02 -8.23 9.53
CA ARG A 377 -21.70 -7.64 9.41
C ARG A 377 -21.07 -7.88 8.04
N ASP A 378 -21.13 -9.11 7.54
CA ASP A 378 -20.58 -9.48 6.23
C ASP A 378 -21.24 -8.67 5.10
N LEU A 379 -22.56 -8.48 5.17
CA LEU A 379 -23.28 -7.62 4.24
C LEU A 379 -22.78 -6.16 4.27
N LEU A 380 -22.51 -5.62 5.46
CA LEU A 380 -21.96 -4.26 5.61
C LEU A 380 -20.57 -4.11 5.00
N VAL A 381 -19.70 -5.10 5.18
CA VAL A 381 -18.36 -5.07 4.58
C VAL A 381 -18.43 -5.16 3.06
N ILE A 382 -19.30 -6.01 2.52
CA ILE A 382 -19.52 -6.10 1.07
C ILE A 382 -20.01 -4.76 0.51
N ILE A 383 -20.97 -4.13 1.18
CA ILE A 383 -21.46 -2.79 0.79
C ILE A 383 -20.32 -1.78 0.79
N LYS A 384 -19.54 -1.71 1.87
CA LYS A 384 -18.40 -0.78 2.02
C LYS A 384 -17.35 -1.00 0.93
N GLU A 385 -16.97 -2.24 0.69
CA GLU A 385 -15.97 -2.58 -0.33
C GLU A 385 -16.50 -2.29 -1.75
N SER A 386 -17.76 -2.65 -2.04
CA SER A 386 -18.38 -2.35 -3.32
C SER A 386 -18.48 -0.83 -3.56
N THR A 387 -18.80 -0.06 -2.52
CA THR A 387 -18.81 1.41 -2.55
C THR A 387 -17.43 1.94 -2.93
N TRP A 388 -16.38 1.44 -2.29
CA TRP A 388 -15.00 1.85 -2.56
C TRP A 388 -14.55 1.46 -3.98
N GLN A 389 -14.86 0.24 -4.43
CA GLN A 389 -14.52 -0.20 -5.78
C GLN A 389 -15.24 0.63 -6.84
N LEU A 390 -16.54 0.86 -6.70
CA LEU A 390 -17.30 1.70 -7.64
C LEU A 390 -16.83 3.15 -7.64
N HIS A 391 -16.48 3.70 -6.48
CA HIS A 391 -15.86 5.03 -6.39
C HIS A 391 -14.53 5.07 -7.18
N ASN A 392 -13.68 4.07 -7.03
CA ASN A 392 -12.42 3.98 -7.78
C ASN A 392 -12.65 3.86 -9.29
N LEU A 393 -13.68 3.15 -9.73
CA LEU A 393 -14.05 3.08 -11.14
C LEU A 393 -14.40 4.48 -11.69
N VAL A 394 -15.21 5.26 -10.98
CA VAL A 394 -15.57 6.63 -11.39
C VAL A 394 -14.35 7.53 -11.48
N GLU A 395 -13.45 7.45 -10.49
CA GLU A 395 -12.20 8.23 -10.49
C GLU A 395 -11.27 7.81 -11.62
N GLU A 396 -11.23 6.52 -11.94
CA GLU A 396 -10.44 6.00 -13.08
C GLU A 396 -11.01 6.49 -14.43
N LEU A 397 -12.32 6.57 -14.57
CA LEU A 397 -12.97 7.15 -15.75
C LEU A 397 -12.61 8.65 -15.90
N LYS A 398 -12.58 9.38 -14.79
CA LYS A 398 -12.15 10.79 -14.77
C LYS A 398 -10.68 10.92 -15.18
N ARG A 399 -9.81 10.09 -14.62
CA ARG A 399 -8.38 10.06 -14.92
C ARG A 399 -8.07 9.79 -16.39
N ARG A 400 -8.79 8.87 -17.01
CA ARG A 400 -8.64 8.52 -18.44
C ARG A 400 -9.32 9.51 -19.38
N ASN A 401 -9.86 10.63 -18.89
CA ASN A 401 -10.69 11.57 -19.68
C ASN A 401 -11.88 10.89 -20.38
N LYS A 402 -12.37 9.78 -19.82
CA LYS A 402 -13.50 9.00 -20.36
C LYS A 402 -14.82 9.32 -19.66
N TYR A 403 -14.77 9.98 -18.50
CA TYR A 403 -15.96 10.35 -17.73
C TYR A 403 -16.93 11.21 -18.54
N GLN A 404 -16.45 12.28 -19.21
CA GLN A 404 -17.31 13.13 -20.03
C GLN A 404 -17.90 12.38 -21.24
N VAL A 405 -17.18 11.41 -21.80
CA VAL A 405 -17.69 10.54 -22.86
C VAL A 405 -18.82 9.67 -22.35
N ALA A 406 -18.68 9.12 -21.12
CA ALA A 406 -19.71 8.32 -20.48
C ALA A 406 -20.95 9.17 -20.13
N VAL A 407 -20.77 10.38 -19.59
CA VAL A 407 -21.87 11.32 -19.28
C VAL A 407 -22.64 11.74 -20.53
N ASN A 408 -21.98 11.93 -21.67
CA ASN A 408 -22.60 12.29 -22.92
C ASN A 408 -23.38 11.12 -23.58
N ASN A 409 -23.16 9.89 -23.14
CA ASN A 409 -23.95 8.75 -23.58
C ASN A 409 -25.18 8.60 -22.68
N LYS A 410 -26.39 8.67 -23.28
CA LYS A 410 -27.68 8.73 -22.57
C LYS A 410 -27.89 7.55 -21.59
N GLU A 411 -27.46 6.36 -21.95
CA GLU A 411 -27.66 5.17 -21.12
C GLU A 411 -26.57 5.07 -20.04
N LEU A 412 -25.29 5.31 -20.41
CA LEU A 412 -24.18 5.33 -19.44
C LEU A 412 -24.34 6.46 -18.41
N SER A 413 -24.90 7.61 -18.78
CA SER A 413 -25.12 8.71 -17.84
C SER A 413 -26.12 8.35 -16.74
N LYS A 414 -27.19 7.63 -17.07
CA LYS A 414 -28.15 7.14 -16.07
C LYS A 414 -27.51 6.14 -15.11
N TRP A 415 -26.72 5.23 -15.65
CA TRP A 415 -25.99 4.25 -14.84
C TRP A 415 -24.95 4.92 -13.94
N LEU A 416 -24.20 5.91 -14.45
CA LEU A 416 -23.24 6.68 -13.64
C LEU A 416 -23.91 7.43 -12.49
N ILE A 417 -25.10 7.98 -12.68
CA ILE A 417 -25.87 8.63 -11.60
C ILE A 417 -26.11 7.63 -10.45
N LEU A 418 -26.57 6.40 -10.77
CA LEU A 418 -26.78 5.36 -9.74
C LEU A 418 -25.47 5.03 -9.01
N VAL A 419 -24.36 4.94 -9.73
CA VAL A 419 -23.04 4.68 -9.14
C VAL A 419 -22.62 5.83 -8.22
N GLU A 420 -22.80 7.07 -8.65
CA GLU A 420 -22.44 8.25 -7.84
C GLU A 420 -23.32 8.38 -6.60
N GLU A 421 -24.63 8.12 -6.70
CA GLU A 421 -25.54 8.08 -5.55
C GLU A 421 -25.14 6.99 -4.53
N PHE A 422 -24.74 5.82 -5.02
CA PHE A 422 -24.28 4.74 -4.14
C PHE A 422 -22.94 5.04 -3.44
N THR A 423 -22.08 5.81 -4.10
CA THR A 423 -20.73 6.13 -3.62
C THR A 423 -20.62 7.45 -2.85
N ALA A 424 -21.73 8.21 -2.79
CA ALA A 424 -21.82 9.47 -2.06
C ALA A 424 -21.95 9.25 -0.55
#